data_e86160534528fee4308e704cd4a97def
#
_entry.id   e86160534528fee4308e704cd4a97def
#
_cell.length_a   1.000
_cell.length_b   1.000
_cell.length_c   1.000
_cell.angle_alpha   90.00
_cell.angle_beta   90.00
_cell.angle_gamma   90.00
#
_symmetry.space_group_name_H-M   'P 1'
#
loop_
_entity.id
_entity.type
_entity.pdbx_description
1 polymer ?
#
loop_
_entity_poly.entity_id
_entity_poly.type
_entity_poly.pdbx_seq_one_letter_code
_entity_poly.pdbx_strand_id
1 'polypeptide(L)'
;QILRLGIVLYGFKISLDEALSIGYAGILSAFIIVFSSFIVGYFICRVFGIDKKLSVLISSGSSICGAAALMATQSIVKASPNAVAIALCSVVIFGSLGMFIYPFVLSEAQNLKAGFIIGASLHEVAHVAGASAYNEVVANNAIIIKMLRVLMLAPFLIILSLASGFFIGEKSNIRANFPYFALWFFVALFCSGFINPQIREFISLIDNFLLSVAMSALGLTITKKALKNANLKVFIASSLIFLWLIVLAFVLANLLF
;
A
#
# COMPACT_ATOMS: atom_id res chain seq x y z
N GLN A 1 -4.08 -6.12 17.10
CA GLN A 1 -5.52 -6.29 16.87
C GLN A 1 -6.16 -5.00 16.35
N ILE A 2 -5.87 -3.84 16.93
CA ILE A 2 -6.40 -2.51 16.53
C ILE A 2 -6.19 -2.26 15.03
N LEU A 3 -5.01 -2.52 14.51
CA LEU A 3 -4.71 -2.36 13.09
C LEU A 3 -5.57 -3.26 12.19
N ARG A 4 -5.79 -4.53 12.57
CA ARG A 4 -6.63 -5.45 11.80
C ARG A 4 -8.08 -4.98 11.76
N LEU A 5 -8.57 -4.46 12.88
CA LEU A 5 -9.90 -3.85 12.95
C LEU A 5 -9.98 -2.61 12.06
N GLY A 6 -8.97 -1.72 12.10
CA GLY A 6 -8.88 -0.58 11.19
C GLY A 6 -8.91 -1.01 9.73
N ILE A 7 -8.14 -2.03 9.32
CA ILE A 7 -8.17 -2.54 7.94
C ILE A 7 -9.57 -3.04 7.54
N VAL A 8 -10.29 -3.72 8.44
CA VAL A 8 -11.67 -4.16 8.17
C VAL A 8 -12.62 -2.97 8.02
N LEU A 9 -12.55 -1.99 8.93
CA LEU A 9 -13.38 -0.79 8.89
C LEU A 9 -13.08 0.07 7.67
N TYR A 10 -11.84 0.06 7.20
CA TYR A 10 -11.44 0.75 5.97
C TYR A 10 -12.22 0.23 4.74
N GLY A 11 -12.68 -1.01 4.74
CA GLY A 11 -13.54 -1.55 3.69
C GLY A 11 -14.85 -0.76 3.52
N PHE A 12 -15.40 -0.20 4.60
CA PHE A 12 -16.60 0.64 4.52
C PHE A 12 -16.37 2.03 3.92
N LYS A 13 -15.12 2.50 3.86
CA LYS A 13 -14.78 3.79 3.23
C LYS A 13 -14.78 3.73 1.71
N ILE A 14 -14.48 2.58 1.15
CA ILE A 14 -14.39 2.40 -0.28
C ILE A 14 -15.80 2.25 -0.84
N SER A 15 -16.22 3.15 -1.72
CA SER A 15 -17.43 2.97 -2.51
C SER A 15 -17.14 2.03 -3.67
N LEU A 16 -17.88 0.93 -3.75
CA LEU A 16 -17.82 0.01 -4.89
C LEU A 16 -18.19 0.72 -6.20
N ASP A 17 -19.17 1.63 -6.15
CA ASP A 17 -19.61 2.41 -7.30
C ASP A 17 -18.50 3.34 -7.81
N GLU A 18 -17.77 4.01 -6.91
CA GLU A 18 -16.62 4.82 -7.27
C GLU A 18 -15.47 3.97 -7.83
N ALA A 19 -15.20 2.80 -7.23
CA ALA A 19 -14.19 1.88 -7.72
C ALA A 19 -14.52 1.33 -9.12
N LEU A 20 -15.80 1.05 -9.38
CA LEU A 20 -16.30 0.58 -10.67
C LEU A 20 -16.44 1.70 -11.72
N SER A 21 -16.60 2.95 -11.29
CA SER A 21 -16.74 4.11 -12.21
C SER A 21 -15.49 4.33 -13.09
N ILE A 22 -14.31 3.90 -12.63
CA ILE A 22 -13.06 3.94 -13.42
C ILE A 22 -13.03 2.86 -14.49
N GLY A 23 -13.95 1.91 -14.41
CA GLY A 23 -14.07 0.84 -15.38
C GLY A 23 -13.01 -0.26 -15.22
N TYR A 24 -13.10 -1.23 -16.12
CA TYR A 24 -12.23 -2.41 -16.12
C TYR A 24 -10.74 -2.06 -16.24
N ALA A 25 -10.39 -1.01 -16.99
CA ALA A 25 -9.03 -0.58 -17.19
C ALA A 25 -8.35 -0.11 -15.89
N GLY A 26 -9.10 0.56 -14.99
CA GLY A 26 -8.58 0.98 -13.69
C GLY A 26 -8.29 -0.21 -12.77
N ILE A 27 -9.18 -1.20 -12.72
CA ILE A 27 -8.98 -2.42 -11.92
C ILE A 27 -7.79 -3.22 -12.45
N LEU A 28 -7.69 -3.38 -13.77
CA LEU A 28 -6.57 -4.08 -14.41
C LEU A 28 -5.24 -3.37 -14.15
N SER A 29 -5.21 -2.03 -14.24
CA SER A 29 -3.99 -1.27 -13.94
C SER A 29 -3.57 -1.41 -12.47
N ALA A 30 -4.52 -1.37 -11.52
CA ALA A 30 -4.22 -1.60 -10.11
C ALA A 30 -3.65 -3.01 -9.87
N PHE A 31 -4.20 -4.03 -10.53
CA PHE A 31 -3.68 -5.39 -10.47
C PHE A 31 -2.24 -5.46 -11.01
N ILE A 32 -1.99 -4.90 -12.20
CA ILE A 32 -0.65 -4.86 -12.81
C ILE A 32 0.33 -4.13 -11.89
N ILE A 33 -0.04 -2.96 -11.36
CA ILE A 33 0.82 -2.18 -10.46
C ILE A 33 1.18 -3.00 -9.23
N VAL A 34 0.19 -3.58 -8.54
CA VAL A 34 0.42 -4.28 -7.28
C VAL A 34 1.29 -5.51 -7.47
N PHE A 35 0.93 -6.38 -8.41
CA PHE A 35 1.62 -7.67 -8.56
C PHE A 35 3.00 -7.51 -9.22
N SER A 36 3.14 -6.66 -10.25
CA SER A 36 4.44 -6.43 -10.88
C SER A 36 5.41 -5.76 -9.90
N SER A 37 4.94 -4.73 -9.18
CA SER A 37 5.79 -4.02 -8.21
C SER A 37 6.20 -4.89 -7.03
N PHE A 38 5.32 -5.79 -6.58
CA PHE A 38 5.69 -6.77 -5.56
C PHE A 38 6.77 -7.74 -6.06
N ILE A 39 6.57 -8.32 -7.26
CA ILE A 39 7.51 -9.28 -7.83
C ILE A 39 8.86 -8.61 -8.10
N VAL A 40 8.86 -7.49 -8.81
CA VAL A 40 10.08 -6.75 -9.14
C VAL A 40 10.78 -6.28 -7.86
N GLY A 41 10.02 -5.72 -6.90
CA GLY A 41 10.55 -5.28 -5.63
C GLY A 41 11.18 -6.40 -4.80
N TYR A 42 10.54 -7.57 -4.75
CA TYR A 42 11.10 -8.73 -4.10
C TYR A 42 12.44 -9.14 -4.73
N PHE A 43 12.51 -9.25 -6.05
CA PHE A 43 13.75 -9.63 -6.74
C PHE A 43 14.84 -8.55 -6.57
N ILE A 44 14.52 -7.26 -6.67
CA ILE A 44 15.48 -6.18 -6.38
C ILE A 44 16.06 -6.37 -4.97
N CYS A 45 15.23 -6.52 -3.96
CA CYS A 45 15.70 -6.75 -2.59
C CYS A 45 16.59 -7.99 -2.48
N ARG A 46 16.24 -9.08 -3.17
CA ARG A 46 17.03 -10.32 -3.16
C ARG A 46 18.39 -10.17 -3.84
N VAL A 47 18.48 -9.42 -4.93
CA VAL A 47 19.75 -9.10 -5.62
C VAL A 47 20.70 -8.32 -4.70
N PHE A 48 20.16 -7.40 -3.89
CA PHE A 48 20.97 -6.69 -2.88
C PHE A 48 21.30 -7.52 -1.64
N GLY A 49 20.91 -8.80 -1.58
CA GLY A 49 21.18 -9.70 -0.47
C GLY A 49 20.35 -9.43 0.79
N ILE A 50 19.23 -8.73 0.65
CA ILE A 50 18.28 -8.48 1.74
C ILE A 50 17.57 -9.78 2.11
N ASP A 51 17.36 -10.00 3.42
CA ASP A 51 16.65 -11.19 3.93
C ASP A 51 15.27 -11.36 3.29
N LYS A 52 14.84 -12.61 3.12
CA LYS A 52 13.56 -12.95 2.45
C LYS A 52 12.34 -12.28 3.12
N LYS A 53 12.25 -12.35 4.45
CA LYS A 53 11.13 -11.78 5.20
C LYS A 53 11.07 -10.27 5.07
N LEU A 54 12.23 -9.60 5.17
CA LEU A 54 12.35 -8.16 4.98
C LEU A 54 12.05 -7.77 3.52
N SER A 55 12.51 -8.54 2.54
CA SER A 55 12.23 -8.31 1.11
C SER A 55 10.72 -8.35 0.83
N VAL A 56 10.01 -9.34 1.37
CA VAL A 56 8.55 -9.44 1.24
C VAL A 56 7.84 -8.25 1.90
N LEU A 57 8.30 -7.80 3.08
CA LEU A 57 7.71 -6.65 3.77
C LEU A 57 7.87 -5.35 2.97
N ILE A 58 9.09 -5.05 2.50
CA ILE A 58 9.37 -3.84 1.72
C ILE A 58 8.55 -3.84 0.43
N SER A 59 8.56 -4.96 -0.29
CA SER A 59 7.87 -5.07 -1.57
C SER A 59 6.36 -4.97 -1.43
N SER A 60 5.74 -5.61 -0.43
CA SER A 60 4.30 -5.52 -0.19
C SER A 60 3.88 -4.12 0.27
N GLY A 61 4.67 -3.49 1.15
CA GLY A 61 4.43 -2.12 1.59
C GLY A 61 4.48 -1.13 0.41
N SER A 62 5.50 -1.23 -0.44
CA SER A 62 5.66 -0.35 -1.59
C SER A 62 4.58 -0.57 -2.66
N SER A 63 4.17 -1.82 -2.90
CA SER A 63 3.25 -2.15 -4.00
C SER A 63 1.79 -1.80 -3.73
N ILE A 64 1.33 -1.72 -2.47
CA ILE A 64 -0.10 -1.56 -2.17
C ILE A 64 -0.37 -0.21 -1.49
N CYS A 65 -0.33 -0.17 -0.15
CA CYS A 65 -0.75 1.00 0.62
C CYS A 65 0.19 1.35 1.78
N GLY A 66 1.44 1.01 1.66
CA GLY A 66 2.44 1.38 2.66
C GLY A 66 2.33 0.56 3.93
N ALA A 67 2.23 1.23 5.05
CA ALA A 67 2.26 0.63 6.38
C ALA A 67 1.13 -0.38 6.61
N ALA A 68 -0.08 -0.14 6.12
CA ALA A 68 -1.20 -1.08 6.29
C ALA A 68 -0.91 -2.44 5.60
N ALA A 69 -0.41 -2.42 4.36
CA ALA A 69 -0.03 -3.62 3.64
C ALA A 69 1.14 -4.34 4.29
N LEU A 70 2.14 -3.60 4.76
CA LEU A 70 3.30 -4.14 5.46
C LEU A 70 2.88 -4.89 6.72
N MET A 71 2.00 -4.30 7.52
CA MET A 71 1.52 -4.90 8.76
C MET A 71 0.59 -6.09 8.52
N ALA A 72 -0.24 -6.03 7.48
CA ALA A 72 -1.05 -7.17 7.07
C ALA A 72 -0.15 -8.35 6.64
N THR A 73 0.87 -8.07 5.84
CA THR A 73 1.88 -9.04 5.38
C THR A 73 2.67 -9.62 6.56
N GLN A 74 3.00 -8.81 7.58
CA GLN A 74 3.68 -9.24 8.79
C GLN A 74 2.97 -10.43 9.47
N SER A 75 1.64 -10.50 9.41
CA SER A 75 0.89 -11.61 10.02
C SER A 75 1.19 -12.96 9.34
N ILE A 76 1.57 -12.94 8.07
CA ILE A 76 1.92 -14.13 7.26
C ILE A 76 3.41 -14.44 7.41
N VAL A 77 4.26 -13.41 7.27
CA VAL A 77 5.72 -13.54 7.18
C VAL A 77 6.38 -13.78 8.53
N LYS A 78 5.76 -13.32 9.62
CA LYS A 78 6.30 -13.39 10.99
C LYS A 78 7.75 -12.90 11.09
N ALA A 79 8.01 -11.73 10.49
CA ALA A 79 9.32 -11.10 10.56
C ALA A 79 9.59 -10.48 11.95
N SER A 80 10.83 -10.18 12.24
CA SER A 80 11.21 -9.52 13.50
C SER A 80 10.67 -8.09 13.58
N PRO A 81 10.43 -7.53 14.78
CA PRO A 81 10.04 -6.13 14.95
C PRO A 81 11.00 -5.14 14.29
N ASN A 82 12.31 -5.44 14.32
CA ASN A 82 13.32 -4.65 13.62
C ASN A 82 13.13 -4.63 12.10
N ALA A 83 12.83 -5.78 11.49
CA ALA A 83 12.58 -5.85 10.05
C ALA A 83 11.33 -5.05 9.67
N VAL A 84 10.28 -5.11 10.50
CA VAL A 84 9.06 -4.30 10.32
C VAL A 84 9.38 -2.82 10.38
N ALA A 85 10.14 -2.38 11.38
CA ALA A 85 10.52 -0.99 11.55
C ALA A 85 11.36 -0.47 10.36
N ILE A 86 12.32 -1.25 9.88
CA ILE A 86 13.16 -0.90 8.73
C ILE A 86 12.32 -0.79 7.45
N ALA A 87 11.44 -1.75 7.21
CA ALA A 87 10.55 -1.73 6.05
C ALA A 87 9.61 -0.52 6.10
N LEU A 88 9.04 -0.22 7.27
CA LEU A 88 8.16 0.93 7.46
C LEU A 88 8.90 2.24 7.18
N CYS A 89 10.11 2.41 7.74
CA CYS A 89 10.94 3.59 7.49
C CYS A 89 11.21 3.80 6.00
N SER A 90 11.57 2.74 5.27
CA SER A 90 11.85 2.85 3.84
C SER A 90 10.63 3.32 3.05
N VAL A 91 9.47 2.74 3.32
CA VAL A 91 8.20 3.10 2.65
C VAL A 91 7.79 4.54 2.95
N VAL A 92 7.90 4.98 4.22
CA VAL A 92 7.55 6.33 4.63
C VAL A 92 8.49 7.36 4.00
N ILE A 93 9.81 7.12 4.01
CA ILE A 93 10.79 8.04 3.44
C ILE A 93 10.52 8.29 1.95
N PHE A 94 10.39 7.24 1.14
CA PHE A 94 10.18 7.39 -0.30
C PHE A 94 8.78 7.91 -0.63
N GLY A 95 7.76 7.54 0.16
CA GLY A 95 6.42 8.11 0.05
C GLY A 95 6.40 9.61 0.34
N SER A 96 7.07 10.05 1.39
CA SER A 96 7.19 11.46 1.75
C SER A 96 7.99 12.26 0.71
N LEU A 97 9.10 11.71 0.20
CA LEU A 97 9.84 12.34 -0.89
C LEU A 97 8.96 12.57 -2.12
N GLY A 98 8.21 11.56 -2.54
CA GLY A 98 7.29 11.71 -3.67
C GLY A 98 6.17 12.72 -3.38
N MET A 99 5.64 12.75 -2.15
CA MET A 99 4.61 13.72 -1.75
C MET A 99 5.06 15.16 -1.96
N PHE A 100 6.31 15.48 -1.64
CA PHE A 100 6.84 16.83 -1.82
C PHE A 100 7.28 17.13 -3.26
N ILE A 101 7.75 16.13 -4.00
CA ILE A 101 8.30 16.33 -5.36
C ILE A 101 7.18 16.44 -6.41
N TYR A 102 6.14 15.61 -6.32
CA TYR A 102 5.11 15.51 -7.35
C TYR A 102 4.34 16.80 -7.65
N PRO A 103 3.96 17.65 -6.66
CA PRO A 103 3.29 18.91 -6.96
C PRO A 103 4.10 19.80 -7.91
N PHE A 104 5.43 19.76 -7.83
CA PHE A 104 6.30 20.56 -8.71
C PHE A 104 6.50 19.94 -10.10
N VAL A 105 6.55 18.62 -10.18
CA VAL A 105 6.82 17.91 -11.43
C VAL A 105 5.56 17.72 -12.27
N LEU A 106 4.40 17.56 -11.63
CA LEU A 106 3.14 17.20 -12.28
C LEU A 106 2.13 18.35 -12.38
N SER A 107 2.47 19.55 -11.90
CA SER A 107 1.58 20.72 -11.97
C SER A 107 1.15 21.09 -13.39
N GLU A 108 2.02 20.91 -14.36
CA GLU A 108 1.79 21.19 -15.79
C GLU A 108 1.19 20.00 -16.55
N ALA A 109 1.08 18.83 -15.90
CA ALA A 109 0.56 17.63 -16.55
C ALA A 109 -0.98 17.64 -16.62
N GLN A 110 -1.52 16.92 -17.61
CA GLN A 110 -2.97 16.72 -17.69
C GLN A 110 -3.50 16.13 -16.36
N ASN A 111 -4.56 16.73 -15.81
CA ASN A 111 -5.08 16.40 -14.47
C ASN A 111 -5.35 14.91 -14.24
N LEU A 112 -5.92 14.20 -15.24
CA LEU A 112 -6.19 12.77 -15.13
C LEU A 112 -4.91 11.95 -15.06
N LYS A 113 -3.90 12.29 -15.89
CA LYS A 113 -2.59 11.63 -15.86
C LYS A 113 -1.85 11.89 -14.55
N ALA A 114 -1.84 13.15 -14.09
CA ALA A 114 -1.22 13.54 -12.84
C ALA A 114 -1.85 12.77 -11.66
N GLY A 115 -3.17 12.74 -11.58
CA GLY A 115 -3.90 11.99 -10.55
C GLY A 115 -3.58 10.50 -10.60
N PHE A 116 -3.57 9.89 -11.80
CA PHE A 116 -3.21 8.49 -11.96
C PHE A 116 -1.78 8.21 -11.47
N ILE A 117 -0.79 9.00 -11.90
CA ILE A 117 0.62 8.82 -11.53
C ILE A 117 0.80 8.92 -10.02
N ILE A 118 0.20 9.93 -9.37
CA ILE A 118 0.26 10.13 -7.92
C ILE A 118 -0.36 8.93 -7.18
N GLY A 119 -1.57 8.53 -7.54
CA GLY A 119 -2.28 7.41 -6.91
C GLY A 119 -1.61 6.05 -7.14
N ALA A 120 -1.03 5.85 -8.35
CA ALA A 120 -0.38 4.62 -8.76
C ALA A 120 1.02 4.44 -8.16
N SER A 121 1.77 5.50 -7.87
CA SER A 121 3.17 5.38 -7.45
C SER A 121 3.38 5.64 -5.96
N LEU A 122 2.65 6.56 -5.31
CA LEU A 122 2.84 6.85 -3.90
C LEU A 122 2.41 5.69 -3.00
N HIS A 123 3.05 5.60 -1.83
CA HIS A 123 2.91 4.44 -0.94
C HIS A 123 1.65 4.52 -0.07
N GLU A 124 1.31 5.68 0.50
CA GLU A 124 0.20 5.83 1.45
C GLU A 124 -0.85 6.82 0.96
N VAL A 125 -2.09 6.66 1.44
CA VAL A 125 -3.21 7.58 1.13
C VAL A 125 -2.88 9.00 1.59
N ALA A 126 -2.23 9.16 2.74
CA ALA A 126 -1.81 10.47 3.24
C ALA A 126 -0.81 11.16 2.30
N HIS A 127 0.17 10.40 1.76
CA HIS A 127 1.10 10.94 0.77
C HIS A 127 0.39 11.33 -0.53
N VAL A 128 -0.60 10.53 -0.96
CA VAL A 128 -1.42 10.83 -2.15
C VAL A 128 -2.21 12.12 -1.95
N ALA A 129 -2.91 12.24 -0.82
CA ALA A 129 -3.69 13.44 -0.49
C ALA A 129 -2.80 14.70 -0.44
N GLY A 130 -1.62 14.60 0.21
CA GLY A 130 -0.69 15.72 0.28
C GLY A 130 -0.12 16.10 -1.10
N ALA A 131 0.26 15.12 -1.92
CA ALA A 131 0.82 15.36 -3.24
C ALA A 131 -0.18 15.94 -4.25
N SER A 132 -1.47 15.65 -4.09
CA SER A 132 -2.53 16.06 -5.02
C SER A 132 -3.33 17.29 -4.56
N ALA A 133 -3.03 17.84 -3.38
CA ALA A 133 -3.79 18.93 -2.75
C ALA A 133 -3.82 20.24 -3.57
N TYR A 134 -2.94 20.38 -4.57
CA TYR A 134 -2.88 21.56 -5.43
C TYR A 134 -4.03 21.68 -6.45
N ASN A 135 -4.76 20.58 -6.71
CA ASN A 135 -5.86 20.55 -7.67
C ASN A 135 -6.90 19.48 -7.28
N GLU A 136 -8.16 19.85 -7.18
CA GLU A 136 -9.25 18.98 -6.74
C GLU A 136 -9.49 17.80 -7.68
N VAL A 137 -9.42 18.01 -9.01
CA VAL A 137 -9.59 16.93 -10.01
C VAL A 137 -8.46 15.91 -9.88
N VAL A 138 -7.22 16.39 -9.70
CA VAL A 138 -6.05 15.52 -9.46
C VAL A 138 -6.23 14.74 -8.18
N ALA A 139 -6.68 15.38 -7.10
CA ALA A 139 -6.87 14.74 -5.79
C ALA A 139 -7.91 13.62 -5.85
N ASN A 140 -9.07 13.88 -6.43
CA ASN A 140 -10.12 12.88 -6.58
C ASN A 140 -9.64 11.66 -7.37
N ASN A 141 -9.04 11.86 -8.53
CA ASN A 141 -8.49 10.76 -9.34
C ASN A 141 -7.39 10.00 -8.60
N ALA A 142 -6.45 10.70 -7.96
CA ALA A 142 -5.35 10.08 -7.24
C ALA A 142 -5.84 9.19 -6.09
N ILE A 143 -6.81 9.68 -5.32
CA ILE A 143 -7.41 8.92 -4.21
C ILE A 143 -8.11 7.67 -4.75
N ILE A 144 -8.91 7.78 -5.82
CA ILE A 144 -9.63 6.63 -6.37
C ILE A 144 -8.66 5.56 -6.87
N ILE A 145 -7.61 5.93 -7.61
CA ILE A 145 -6.57 4.98 -8.06
C ILE A 145 -5.89 4.32 -6.86
N LYS A 146 -5.59 5.09 -5.82
CA LYS A 146 -5.03 4.54 -4.59
C LYS A 146 -5.97 3.55 -3.91
N MET A 147 -7.28 3.83 -3.88
CA MET A 147 -8.28 2.92 -3.30
C MET A 147 -8.37 1.60 -4.07
N LEU A 148 -8.25 1.61 -5.40
CA LEU A 148 -8.17 0.39 -6.20
C LEU A 148 -6.95 -0.47 -5.83
N ARG A 149 -5.80 0.15 -5.56
CA ARG A 149 -4.62 -0.59 -5.06
C ARG A 149 -4.87 -1.19 -3.68
N VAL A 150 -5.53 -0.45 -2.78
CA VAL A 150 -5.90 -0.97 -1.44
C VAL A 150 -6.88 -2.13 -1.55
N LEU A 151 -7.81 -2.08 -2.50
CA LEU A 151 -8.72 -3.19 -2.79
C LEU A 151 -7.97 -4.48 -3.12
N MET A 152 -6.82 -4.38 -3.80
CA MET A 152 -5.97 -5.53 -4.12
C MET A 152 -5.29 -6.15 -2.89
N LEU A 153 -5.34 -5.53 -1.71
CA LEU A 153 -4.70 -6.04 -0.50
C LEU A 153 -5.19 -7.44 -0.14
N ALA A 154 -6.49 -7.67 -0.18
CA ALA A 154 -7.04 -8.94 0.24
C ALA A 154 -6.71 -10.10 -0.72
N PRO A 155 -6.92 -10.02 -2.06
CA PRO A 155 -6.47 -11.07 -2.97
C PRO A 155 -4.95 -11.25 -2.92
N PHE A 156 -4.18 -10.17 -2.76
CA PHE A 156 -2.73 -10.24 -2.60
C PHE A 156 -2.32 -11.07 -1.37
N LEU A 157 -2.93 -10.84 -0.21
CA LEU A 157 -2.61 -11.59 1.02
C LEU A 157 -2.97 -13.07 0.90
N ILE A 158 -4.06 -13.40 0.21
CA ILE A 158 -4.43 -14.79 -0.08
C ILE A 158 -3.37 -15.45 -0.95
N ILE A 159 -3.00 -14.82 -2.06
CA ILE A 159 -1.97 -15.32 -2.98
C ILE A 159 -0.62 -15.44 -2.28
N LEU A 160 -0.22 -14.43 -1.50
CA LEU A 160 1.02 -14.47 -0.73
C LEU A 160 1.03 -15.61 0.30
N SER A 161 -0.10 -15.85 0.97
CA SER A 161 -0.23 -16.95 1.93
C SER A 161 -0.03 -18.31 1.26
N LEU A 162 -0.63 -18.50 0.08
CA LEU A 162 -0.47 -19.72 -0.72
C LEU A 162 0.97 -19.86 -1.26
N ALA A 163 1.58 -18.77 -1.70
CA ALA A 163 2.94 -18.73 -2.26
C ALA A 163 4.04 -18.55 -1.20
N SER A 164 3.71 -18.59 0.09
CA SER A 164 4.64 -18.32 1.20
C SER A 164 5.88 -19.23 1.17
N GLY A 165 5.72 -20.50 0.79
CA GLY A 165 6.82 -21.44 0.62
C GLY A 165 7.89 -20.97 -0.37
N PHE A 166 7.48 -20.34 -1.46
CA PHE A 166 8.39 -19.79 -2.46
C PHE A 166 9.12 -18.53 -1.97
N PHE A 167 8.38 -17.57 -1.46
CA PHE A 167 8.93 -16.26 -1.08
C PHE A 167 9.70 -16.29 0.24
N ILE A 168 9.28 -17.10 1.21
CA ILE A 168 9.83 -17.11 2.57
C ILE A 168 10.73 -18.34 2.79
N GLY A 169 10.48 -19.44 2.06
CA GLY A 169 11.18 -20.71 2.20
C GLY A 169 10.65 -21.58 3.36
N GLU A 170 9.66 -21.11 4.09
CA GLU A 170 8.95 -21.86 5.14
C GLU A 170 7.55 -22.20 4.61
N LYS A 171 7.15 -23.48 4.63
CA LYS A 171 5.75 -23.85 4.37
C LYS A 171 4.92 -23.30 5.52
N SER A 172 4.27 -22.17 5.28
CA SER A 172 3.30 -21.61 6.20
C SER A 172 2.17 -22.60 6.38
N ASN A 173 1.79 -22.85 7.63
CA ASN A 173 0.56 -23.61 7.91
C ASN A 173 -0.61 -22.71 7.49
N ILE A 174 -1.13 -22.90 6.28
CA ILE A 174 -2.11 -22.03 5.61
C ILE A 174 -3.31 -21.78 6.53
N ARG A 175 -3.79 -22.81 7.25
CA ARG A 175 -4.93 -22.68 8.17
C ARG A 175 -4.63 -21.78 9.38
N ALA A 176 -3.40 -21.81 9.91
CA ALA A 176 -3.02 -21.03 11.09
C ALA A 176 -2.69 -19.57 10.78
N ASN A 177 -2.25 -19.29 9.54
CA ASN A 177 -1.77 -17.96 9.11
C ASN A 177 -2.69 -17.28 8.10
N PHE A 178 -3.88 -17.87 7.83
CA PHE A 178 -4.82 -17.30 6.87
C PHE A 178 -5.32 -15.93 7.37
N PRO A 179 -5.25 -14.88 6.55
CA PRO A 179 -5.61 -13.52 6.95
C PRO A 179 -7.14 -13.33 6.96
N TYR A 180 -7.84 -13.91 7.94
CA TYR A 180 -9.30 -13.80 8.03
C TYR A 180 -9.82 -12.36 8.02
N PHE A 181 -9.04 -11.40 8.52
CA PHE A 181 -9.40 -9.98 8.47
C PHE A 181 -9.49 -9.45 7.02
N ALA A 182 -8.78 -10.07 6.07
CA ALA A 182 -8.89 -9.72 4.65
C ALA A 182 -10.26 -10.14 4.07
N LEU A 183 -10.83 -11.27 4.52
CA LEU A 183 -12.19 -11.64 4.16
C LEU A 183 -13.22 -10.67 4.75
N TRP A 184 -13.05 -10.28 6.02
CA TRP A 184 -13.92 -9.30 6.66
C TRP A 184 -13.83 -7.93 6.00
N PHE A 185 -12.66 -7.54 5.47
CA PHE A 185 -12.52 -6.35 4.64
C PHE A 185 -13.41 -6.41 3.39
N PHE A 186 -13.46 -7.56 2.68
CA PHE A 186 -14.37 -7.73 1.56
C PHE A 186 -15.83 -7.66 1.97
N VAL A 187 -16.20 -8.29 3.07
CA VAL A 187 -17.56 -8.21 3.60
C VAL A 187 -17.92 -6.75 3.89
N ALA A 188 -17.03 -6.00 4.54
CA ALA A 188 -17.22 -4.59 4.82
C ALA A 188 -17.37 -3.76 3.53
N LEU A 189 -16.56 -4.03 2.50
CA LEU A 189 -16.63 -3.40 1.20
C LEU A 189 -17.99 -3.64 0.51
N PHE A 190 -18.47 -4.88 0.47
CA PHE A 190 -19.78 -5.19 -0.11
C PHE A 190 -20.93 -4.57 0.68
N CYS A 191 -20.81 -4.53 2.02
CA CYS A 191 -21.81 -3.89 2.86
C CYS A 191 -21.78 -2.36 2.76
N SER A 192 -20.71 -1.75 2.28
CA SER A 192 -20.55 -0.30 2.21
C SER A 192 -21.65 0.39 1.39
N GLY A 193 -22.14 -0.28 0.32
CA GLY A 193 -23.22 0.23 -0.53
C GLY A 193 -24.59 0.28 0.14
N PHE A 194 -24.81 -0.48 1.23
CA PHE A 194 -26.09 -0.54 1.95
C PHE A 194 -26.12 0.37 3.19
N ILE A 195 -24.99 1.02 3.53
CA ILE A 195 -24.88 1.84 4.74
C ILE A 195 -25.20 3.30 4.42
N ASN A 196 -26.00 3.93 5.30
CA ASN A 196 -26.30 5.34 5.24
C ASN A 196 -25.00 6.19 5.23
N PRO A 197 -24.89 7.25 4.40
CA PRO A 197 -23.72 8.13 4.34
C PRO A 197 -23.26 8.66 5.69
N GLN A 198 -24.17 9.02 6.59
CA GLN A 198 -23.85 9.50 7.93
C GLN A 198 -23.13 8.44 8.80
N ILE A 199 -23.58 7.19 8.70
CA ILE A 199 -22.94 6.06 9.41
C ILE A 199 -21.57 5.78 8.80
N ARG A 200 -21.42 5.89 7.49
CA ARG A 200 -20.14 5.71 6.79
C ARG A 200 -19.12 6.76 7.24
N GLU A 201 -19.55 8.02 7.36
CA GLU A 201 -18.70 9.10 7.85
C GLU A 201 -18.24 8.84 9.29
N PHE A 202 -19.13 8.40 10.17
CA PHE A 202 -18.79 8.04 11.54
C PHE A 202 -17.80 6.86 11.61
N ILE A 203 -18.02 5.81 10.82
CA ILE A 203 -17.08 4.69 10.71
C ILE A 203 -15.73 5.16 10.21
N SER A 204 -15.71 6.09 9.24
CA SER A 204 -14.47 6.68 8.71
C SER A 204 -13.68 7.44 9.76
N LEU A 205 -14.34 8.17 10.67
CA LEU A 205 -13.67 8.86 11.78
C LEU A 205 -13.03 7.85 12.75
N ILE A 206 -13.77 6.80 13.11
CA ILE A 206 -13.25 5.74 13.99
C ILE A 206 -12.06 5.03 13.33
N ASP A 207 -12.17 4.70 12.04
CA ASP A 207 -11.11 4.06 11.29
C ASP A 207 -9.84 4.90 11.25
N ASN A 208 -9.96 6.18 10.91
CA ASN A 208 -8.84 7.12 10.90
C ASN A 208 -8.17 7.20 12.28
N PHE A 209 -8.95 7.24 13.36
CA PHE A 209 -8.41 7.24 14.71
C PHE A 209 -7.67 5.93 15.03
N LEU A 210 -8.26 4.77 14.75
CA LEU A 210 -7.64 3.47 15.01
C LEU A 210 -6.34 3.28 14.20
N LEU A 211 -6.36 3.67 12.92
CA LEU A 211 -5.15 3.60 12.07
C LEU A 211 -4.08 4.57 12.57
N SER A 212 -4.44 5.78 12.97
CA SER A 212 -3.50 6.76 13.52
C SER A 212 -2.86 6.27 14.81
N VAL A 213 -3.63 5.68 15.72
CA VAL A 213 -3.13 5.06 16.95
C VAL A 213 -2.20 3.89 16.63
N ALA A 214 -2.60 3.02 15.71
CA ALA A 214 -1.78 1.88 15.30
C ALA A 214 -0.46 2.33 14.68
N MET A 215 -0.47 3.37 13.81
CA MET A 215 0.71 3.92 13.19
C MET A 215 1.63 4.63 14.19
N SER A 216 1.05 5.39 15.12
CA SER A 216 1.81 6.03 16.21
C SER A 216 2.50 4.99 17.09
N ALA A 217 1.77 3.94 17.48
CA ALA A 217 2.34 2.83 18.24
C ALA A 217 3.50 2.14 17.49
N LEU A 218 3.37 1.96 16.17
CA LEU A 218 4.45 1.43 15.33
C LEU A 218 5.63 2.39 15.26
N GLY A 219 5.38 3.69 15.08
CA GLY A 219 6.43 4.71 15.08
C GLY A 219 7.27 4.67 16.36
N LEU A 220 6.62 4.47 17.52
CA LEU A 220 7.30 4.34 18.81
C LEU A 220 8.19 3.07 18.91
N THR A 221 7.93 2.05 18.12
CA THR A 221 8.79 0.85 18.07
C THR A 221 10.09 1.06 17.28
N ILE A 222 10.14 2.14 16.48
CA ILE A 222 11.31 2.49 15.68
C ILE A 222 12.37 3.09 16.59
N THR A 223 13.41 2.31 16.90
CA THR A 223 14.53 2.79 17.70
C THR A 223 15.62 3.39 16.81
N LYS A 224 16.36 4.39 17.34
CA LYS A 224 17.56 4.93 16.65
C LYS A 224 18.56 3.83 16.30
N LYS A 225 18.63 2.76 17.11
CA LYS A 225 19.47 1.59 16.87
C LYS A 225 19.01 0.79 15.66
N ALA A 226 17.68 0.62 15.46
CA ALA A 226 17.13 -0.06 14.29
C ALA A 226 17.44 0.70 12.99
N LEU A 227 17.31 2.03 12.99
CA LEU A 227 17.68 2.89 11.86
C LEU A 227 19.18 2.86 11.58
N LYS A 228 20.03 2.94 12.61
CA LYS A 228 21.49 2.91 12.45
C LYS A 228 22.00 1.55 11.94
N ASN A 229 21.31 0.48 12.28
CA ASN A 229 21.59 -0.88 11.79
C ASN A 229 20.91 -1.20 10.44
N ALA A 230 20.05 -0.31 9.94
CA ALA A 230 19.48 -0.46 8.62
C ALA A 230 20.58 -0.33 7.57
N ASN A 231 20.82 -1.43 6.84
CA ASN A 231 21.83 -1.46 5.80
C ASN A 231 21.43 -0.48 4.68
N LEU A 232 22.39 0.34 4.22
CA LEU A 232 22.19 1.25 3.09
C LEU A 232 21.59 0.54 1.86
N LYS A 233 21.89 -0.75 1.69
CA LYS A 233 21.30 -1.60 0.63
C LYS A 233 19.78 -1.62 0.65
N VAL A 234 19.14 -1.52 1.83
CA VAL A 234 17.66 -1.47 1.95
C VAL A 234 17.13 -0.18 1.32
N PHE A 235 17.74 0.95 1.62
CA PHE A 235 17.30 2.24 1.07
C PHE A 235 17.55 2.33 -0.43
N ILE A 236 18.69 1.80 -0.92
CA ILE A 236 18.95 1.70 -2.37
C ILE A 236 17.91 0.81 -3.07
N ALA A 237 17.63 -0.37 -2.51
CA ALA A 237 16.61 -1.25 -3.07
C ALA A 237 15.23 -0.58 -3.07
N SER A 238 14.84 0.09 -1.98
CA SER A 238 13.57 0.80 -1.88
C SER A 238 13.46 1.98 -2.85
N SER A 239 14.56 2.70 -3.10
CA SER A 239 14.59 3.76 -4.13
C SER A 239 14.39 3.21 -5.53
N LEU A 240 14.98 2.06 -5.85
CA LEU A 240 14.78 1.38 -7.14
C LEU A 240 13.35 0.87 -7.30
N ILE A 241 12.73 0.36 -6.22
CA ILE A 241 11.31 -0.04 -6.22
C ILE A 241 10.42 1.19 -6.46
N PHE A 242 10.71 2.31 -5.80
CA PHE A 242 9.97 3.55 -6.00
C PHE A 242 10.12 4.07 -7.44
N LEU A 243 11.34 4.03 -7.99
CA LEU A 243 11.58 4.38 -9.39
C LEU A 243 10.81 3.48 -10.36
N TRP A 244 10.78 2.17 -10.10
CA TRP A 244 9.95 1.22 -10.86
C TRP A 244 8.47 1.62 -10.85
N LEU A 245 7.93 1.96 -9.66
CA LEU A 245 6.54 2.43 -9.51
C LEU A 245 6.28 3.71 -10.32
N ILE A 246 7.22 4.65 -10.31
CA ILE A 246 7.12 5.89 -11.09
C ILE A 246 7.05 5.55 -12.58
N VAL A 247 8.02 4.79 -13.09
CA VAL A 247 8.08 4.42 -14.51
C VAL A 247 6.82 3.67 -14.94
N LEU A 248 6.39 2.68 -14.15
CA LEU A 248 5.19 1.91 -14.45
C LEU A 248 3.93 2.78 -14.45
N ALA A 249 3.81 3.71 -13.49
CA ALA A 249 2.69 4.64 -13.41
C ALA A 249 2.65 5.58 -14.63
N PHE A 250 3.80 6.09 -15.07
CA PHE A 250 3.90 6.91 -16.29
C PHE A 250 3.53 6.12 -17.54
N VAL A 251 4.02 4.91 -17.70
CA VAL A 251 3.70 4.05 -18.85
C VAL A 251 2.19 3.77 -18.89
N LEU A 252 1.60 3.35 -17.77
CA LEU A 252 0.17 3.07 -17.72
C LEU A 252 -0.68 4.32 -17.91
N ALA A 253 -0.28 5.47 -17.35
CA ALA A 253 -0.98 6.73 -17.57
C ALA A 253 -1.02 7.13 -19.07
N ASN A 254 0.06 6.91 -19.81
CA ASN A 254 0.09 7.20 -21.24
C ASN A 254 -0.65 6.16 -22.09
N LEU A 255 -0.88 4.97 -21.59
CA LEU A 255 -1.67 3.94 -22.29
C LEU A 255 -3.19 4.12 -22.06
N LEU A 256 -3.57 4.75 -20.94
CA LEU A 256 -4.97 4.89 -20.53
C LEU A 256 -5.57 6.25 -20.90
N PHE A 257 -4.75 7.28 -20.96
CA PHE A 257 -5.11 8.68 -21.19
C PHE A 257 -4.24 9.32 -22.29
#